data_35b9c72ae627dd685e9f7220aac36559
#
_entry.id   35b9c72ae627dd685e9f7220aac36559
#
_cell.length_a   1.000
_cell.length_b   1.000
_cell.length_c   1.000
_cell.angle_alpha   90.00
_cell.angle_beta   90.00
_cell.angle_gamma   90.00
#
_symmetry.space_group_name_H-M   'P 1'
#
loop_
_entity.id
_entity.type
_entity.pdbx_description
1 polymer ?
#
loop_
_entity_poly.entity_id
_entity_poly.type
_entity_poly.pdbx_seq_one_letter_code
_entity_poly.pdbx_strand_id
1 'polypeptide(L)'
;MDRVVRWGVLATGGIAATFAEDLRSLPGSEVVAVASRTETSARAFAERFGIPRAYGDWASLAADDEVDVVYVATPHSAHREAAALCLEAGKHVLCEKAFTLNAREAEELVKLARDRGLFLMEAMWTYCDPVVRRMTELVRDGAIGDVRTVQADFGITGPFGAGHRLRDPALGGGALLDLGVYPVSFAQLLLGEPDRVQADALLSPEGVDLHTAMLLGWSEAGASALLNCSIVADTPRTASITGTKGRIDFPPGFFHPERFVLHRPGHDPEEFTAEGSGAAGEGLRGLQFEQAEVARALRAGETESPLVPLDGSLAVMRTLDAVRDRIGVRYPADG
;
A
#
# COMPACT_ATOMS: atom_id res chain seq x y z
N MET A 1 -13.13 6.21 28.22
CA MET A 1 -13.56 5.83 26.87
C MET A 1 -12.54 6.38 25.92
N ASP A 2 -11.96 5.57 25.06
CA ASP A 2 -10.99 6.05 24.08
C ASP A 2 -11.69 7.00 23.11
N ARG A 3 -11.01 8.09 22.76
CA ARG A 3 -11.53 9.10 21.79
C ARG A 3 -11.87 8.41 20.48
N VAL A 4 -13.08 8.67 19.96
CA VAL A 4 -13.47 8.22 18.61
C VAL A 4 -12.58 8.92 17.59
N VAL A 5 -12.03 8.17 16.64
CA VAL A 5 -11.24 8.69 15.50
C VAL A 5 -12.22 9.00 14.37
N ARG A 6 -12.26 10.26 13.94
CA ARG A 6 -13.18 10.77 12.92
C ARG A 6 -12.46 10.88 11.59
N TRP A 7 -12.92 10.08 10.63
CA TRP A 7 -12.31 9.97 9.31
C TRP A 7 -13.00 10.83 8.27
N GLY A 8 -12.20 11.52 7.46
CA GLY A 8 -12.60 12.03 6.16
C GLY A 8 -12.17 11.08 5.06
N VAL A 9 -12.99 10.87 4.05
CA VAL A 9 -12.62 10.08 2.86
C VAL A 9 -12.49 11.00 1.66
N LEU A 10 -11.33 11.06 1.05
CA LEU A 10 -11.05 11.90 -0.10
C LEU A 10 -10.96 11.05 -1.36
N ALA A 11 -11.99 11.09 -2.14
CA ALA A 11 -12.44 10.40 -3.35
C ALA A 11 -13.55 9.36 -3.07
N THR A 12 -14.21 8.91 -4.14
CA THR A 12 -15.43 8.07 -4.09
C THR A 12 -15.30 6.84 -4.99
N GLY A 13 -14.05 6.38 -5.20
CA GLY A 13 -13.73 5.20 -6.01
C GLY A 13 -13.99 3.87 -5.31
N GLY A 14 -13.67 2.76 -5.99
CA GLY A 14 -13.87 1.42 -5.45
C GLY A 14 -13.14 1.17 -4.13
N ILE A 15 -11.86 1.58 -4.03
CA ILE A 15 -11.08 1.39 -2.81
C ILE A 15 -11.62 2.24 -1.64
N ALA A 16 -12.09 3.46 -1.91
CA ALA A 16 -12.76 4.29 -0.91
C ALA A 16 -14.04 3.63 -0.38
N ALA A 17 -14.79 2.94 -1.26
CA ALA A 17 -15.99 2.20 -0.85
C ALA A 17 -15.62 1.00 0.03
N THR A 18 -14.60 0.23 -0.33
CA THR A 18 -14.08 -0.88 0.48
C THR A 18 -13.61 -0.38 1.85
N PHE A 19 -12.84 0.73 1.88
CA PHE A 19 -12.38 1.35 3.12
C PHE A 19 -13.54 1.74 4.05
N ALA A 20 -14.57 2.39 3.50
CA ALA A 20 -15.73 2.80 4.27
C ALA A 20 -16.55 1.60 4.80
N GLU A 21 -16.60 0.49 4.07
CA GLU A 21 -17.22 -0.77 4.53
C GLU A 21 -16.45 -1.39 5.68
N ASP A 22 -15.13 -1.57 5.52
CA ASP A 22 -14.27 -2.21 6.52
C ASP A 22 -14.21 -1.38 7.81
N LEU A 23 -14.20 -0.04 7.72
CA LEU A 23 -14.14 0.84 8.89
C LEU A 23 -15.36 0.69 9.82
N ARG A 24 -16.52 0.31 9.30
CA ARG A 24 -17.72 0.06 10.12
C ARG A 24 -17.53 -1.03 11.17
N SER A 25 -16.59 -1.96 10.93
CA SER A 25 -16.26 -3.04 11.85
C SER A 25 -15.27 -2.61 12.95
N LEU A 26 -14.66 -1.41 12.83
CA LEU A 26 -13.62 -0.94 13.73
C LEU A 26 -14.22 -0.09 14.87
N PRO A 27 -14.26 -0.61 16.12
CA PRO A 27 -14.79 0.13 17.25
C PRO A 27 -14.02 1.43 17.51
N GLY A 28 -14.75 2.50 17.79
CA GLY A 28 -14.15 3.80 18.10
C GLY A 28 -13.56 4.51 16.88
N SER A 29 -14.02 4.19 15.68
CA SER A 29 -13.71 4.90 14.43
C SER A 29 -14.98 5.11 13.62
N GLU A 30 -15.12 6.23 12.94
CA GLU A 30 -16.27 6.56 12.10
C GLU A 30 -15.89 7.44 10.90
N VAL A 31 -16.53 7.21 9.75
CA VAL A 31 -16.43 8.14 8.61
C VAL A 31 -17.44 9.26 8.82
N VAL A 32 -16.94 10.48 9.00
CA VAL A 32 -17.78 11.65 9.28
C VAL A 32 -17.94 12.59 8.08
N ALA A 33 -17.05 12.49 7.09
CA ALA A 33 -17.08 13.35 5.91
C ALA A 33 -16.53 12.61 4.68
N VAL A 34 -17.00 13.00 3.51
CA VAL A 34 -16.45 12.54 2.22
C VAL A 34 -16.35 13.72 1.25
N ALA A 35 -15.28 13.74 0.44
CA ALA A 35 -15.14 14.69 -0.65
C ALA A 35 -14.91 14.00 -1.99
N SER A 36 -15.38 14.63 -3.05
CA SER A 36 -15.14 14.25 -4.43
C SER A 36 -14.95 15.50 -5.29
N ARG A 37 -14.48 15.33 -6.53
CA ARG A 37 -14.37 16.42 -7.52
C ARG A 37 -15.72 17.04 -7.91
N THR A 38 -16.80 16.38 -7.57
CA THR A 38 -18.17 16.89 -7.76
C THR A 38 -19.01 16.61 -6.54
N GLU A 39 -19.86 17.56 -6.18
CA GLU A 39 -20.79 17.43 -5.06
C GLU A 39 -21.77 16.26 -5.26
N THR A 40 -22.19 16.02 -6.50
CA THR A 40 -23.08 14.90 -6.84
C THR A 40 -22.46 13.55 -6.49
N SER A 41 -21.18 13.32 -6.84
CA SER A 41 -20.50 12.07 -6.50
C SER A 41 -20.27 11.92 -5.01
N ALA A 42 -19.93 13.02 -4.31
CA ALA A 42 -19.77 13.01 -2.85
C ALA A 42 -21.07 12.68 -2.14
N ARG A 43 -22.19 13.30 -2.53
CA ARG A 43 -23.54 13.06 -1.95
C ARG A 43 -23.99 11.62 -2.18
N ALA A 44 -23.85 11.09 -3.40
CA ALA A 44 -24.21 9.70 -3.70
C ALA A 44 -23.42 8.68 -2.85
N PHE A 45 -22.12 8.95 -2.64
CA PHE A 45 -21.29 8.13 -1.76
C PHE A 45 -21.73 8.27 -0.29
N ALA A 46 -21.97 9.49 0.17
CA ALA A 46 -22.43 9.75 1.53
C ALA A 46 -23.77 9.06 1.84
N GLU A 47 -24.73 9.11 0.92
CA GLU A 47 -26.01 8.41 1.05
C GLU A 47 -25.82 6.89 1.15
N ARG A 48 -24.98 6.31 0.28
CA ARG A 48 -24.69 4.87 0.27
C ARG A 48 -24.11 4.39 1.61
N PHE A 49 -23.22 5.16 2.21
CA PHE A 49 -22.48 4.75 3.40
C PHE A 49 -23.01 5.40 4.71
N GLY A 50 -24.02 6.25 4.63
CA GLY A 50 -24.58 6.94 5.80
C GLY A 50 -23.63 7.99 6.39
N ILE A 51 -22.78 8.63 5.56
CA ILE A 51 -21.82 9.64 5.97
C ILE A 51 -22.54 10.98 6.12
N PRO A 52 -22.39 11.69 7.25
CA PRO A 52 -23.20 12.88 7.51
C PRO A 52 -22.84 14.10 6.65
N ARG A 53 -21.61 14.23 6.18
CA ARG A 53 -21.14 15.40 5.42
C ARG A 53 -20.50 15.01 4.08
N ALA A 54 -20.88 15.75 3.02
CA ALA A 54 -20.41 15.54 1.66
C ALA A 54 -19.95 16.87 1.04
N TYR A 55 -18.76 16.89 0.47
CA TYR A 55 -18.13 18.08 -0.11
C TYR A 55 -17.81 17.88 -1.59
N GLY A 56 -18.04 18.91 -2.39
CA GLY A 56 -17.75 18.94 -3.83
C GLY A 56 -16.30 19.28 -4.18
N ASP A 57 -15.44 19.52 -3.18
CA ASP A 57 -14.02 19.83 -3.32
C ASP A 57 -13.22 19.36 -2.11
N TRP A 58 -11.92 19.22 -2.28
CA TRP A 58 -10.99 18.70 -1.27
C TRP A 58 -10.71 19.69 -0.12
N ALA A 59 -10.67 20.99 -0.46
CA ALA A 59 -10.35 22.03 0.51
C ALA A 59 -11.45 22.15 1.59
N SER A 60 -12.71 22.01 1.21
CA SER A 60 -13.83 21.99 2.14
C SER A 60 -13.77 20.83 3.12
N LEU A 61 -13.37 19.62 2.67
CA LEU A 61 -13.14 18.47 3.56
C LEU A 61 -11.94 18.71 4.48
N ALA A 62 -10.83 19.22 3.94
CA ALA A 62 -9.65 19.51 4.73
C ALA A 62 -9.89 20.60 5.80
N ALA A 63 -10.79 21.52 5.54
CA ALA A 63 -11.18 22.58 6.49
C ALA A 63 -12.23 22.14 7.55
N ASP A 64 -12.76 20.90 7.47
CA ASP A 64 -13.77 20.42 8.41
C ASP A 64 -13.14 20.07 9.78
N ASP A 65 -13.46 20.85 10.82
CA ASP A 65 -12.94 20.66 12.18
C ASP A 65 -13.39 19.35 12.85
N GLU A 66 -14.41 18.70 12.31
CA GLU A 66 -14.89 17.41 12.79
C GLU A 66 -14.10 16.22 12.20
N VAL A 67 -13.14 16.46 11.29
CA VAL A 67 -12.26 15.45 10.72
C VAL A 67 -10.91 15.44 11.44
N ASP A 68 -10.51 14.28 11.98
CA ASP A 68 -9.21 14.09 12.61
C ASP A 68 -8.15 13.60 11.60
N VAL A 69 -8.52 12.65 10.76
CA VAL A 69 -7.64 12.01 9.77
C VAL A 69 -8.34 11.86 8.43
N VAL A 70 -7.60 12.06 7.35
CA VAL A 70 -8.11 11.91 5.98
C VAL A 70 -7.49 10.68 5.31
N TYR A 71 -8.34 9.80 4.80
CA TYR A 71 -7.96 8.74 3.89
C TYR A 71 -7.96 9.27 2.46
N VAL A 72 -6.77 9.36 1.86
CA VAL A 72 -6.57 9.84 0.49
C VAL A 72 -6.61 8.66 -0.47
N ALA A 73 -7.70 8.53 -1.23
CA ALA A 73 -8.00 7.43 -2.15
C ALA A 73 -8.17 7.90 -3.59
N THR A 74 -7.42 8.93 -3.97
CA THR A 74 -7.39 9.51 -5.32
C THR A 74 -6.58 8.61 -6.28
N PRO A 75 -6.53 8.86 -7.60
CA PRO A 75 -5.51 8.26 -8.46
C PRO A 75 -4.09 8.66 -8.03
N HIS A 76 -3.09 7.83 -8.33
CA HIS A 76 -1.68 8.02 -7.94
C HIS A 76 -1.17 9.46 -8.21
N SER A 77 -1.49 10.01 -9.39
CA SER A 77 -1.06 11.36 -9.80
C SER A 77 -1.60 12.50 -8.93
N ALA A 78 -2.59 12.23 -8.08
CA ALA A 78 -3.18 13.23 -7.21
C ALA A 78 -2.85 13.01 -5.71
N HIS A 79 -2.13 11.93 -5.35
CA HIS A 79 -1.80 11.61 -3.97
C HIS A 79 -1.03 12.74 -3.30
N ARG A 80 0.03 13.22 -3.95
CA ARG A 80 0.89 14.30 -3.41
C ARG A 80 0.10 15.56 -3.13
N GLU A 81 -0.69 16.04 -4.09
CA GLU A 81 -1.48 17.26 -3.94
C GLU A 81 -2.55 17.12 -2.85
N ALA A 82 -3.30 16.02 -2.88
CA ALA A 82 -4.38 15.77 -1.93
C ALA A 82 -3.87 15.58 -0.49
N ALA A 83 -2.79 14.81 -0.30
CA ALA A 83 -2.19 14.60 1.01
C ALA A 83 -1.57 15.89 1.56
N ALA A 84 -0.85 16.65 0.71
CA ALA A 84 -0.26 17.93 1.13
C ALA A 84 -1.34 18.93 1.57
N LEU A 85 -2.44 19.05 0.81
CA LEU A 85 -3.57 19.92 1.17
C LEU A 85 -4.11 19.57 2.57
N CYS A 86 -4.30 18.27 2.85
CA CYS A 86 -4.80 17.82 4.17
C CYS A 86 -3.80 18.12 5.29
N LEU A 87 -2.50 17.81 5.08
CA LEU A 87 -1.44 18.13 6.04
C LEU A 87 -1.32 19.63 6.29
N GLU A 88 -1.41 20.46 5.24
CA GLU A 88 -1.41 21.92 5.35
C GLU A 88 -2.59 22.46 6.16
N ALA A 89 -3.73 21.82 6.10
CA ALA A 89 -4.91 22.12 6.91
C ALA A 89 -4.84 21.52 8.34
N GLY A 90 -3.74 20.87 8.72
CA GLY A 90 -3.57 20.30 10.06
C GLY A 90 -4.24 18.94 10.27
N LYS A 91 -4.59 18.23 9.19
CA LYS A 91 -5.16 16.89 9.27
C LYS A 91 -4.09 15.82 9.22
N HIS A 92 -4.28 14.75 9.99
CA HIS A 92 -3.54 13.51 9.82
C HIS A 92 -3.91 12.84 8.51
N VAL A 93 -3.02 12.03 7.92
CA VAL A 93 -3.24 11.44 6.60
C VAL A 93 -2.87 9.96 6.57
N LEU A 94 -3.78 9.15 6.01
CA LEU A 94 -3.50 7.83 5.44
C LEU A 94 -3.62 7.96 3.92
N CYS A 95 -2.52 7.72 3.18
CA CYS A 95 -2.49 7.89 1.73
C CYS A 95 -2.35 6.55 1.02
N GLU A 96 -3.21 6.29 0.02
CA GLU A 96 -3.16 5.06 -0.77
C GLU A 96 -1.78 4.79 -1.39
N LYS A 97 -1.51 3.50 -1.59
CA LYS A 97 -0.34 3.00 -2.32
C LYS A 97 -0.59 3.10 -3.86
N ALA A 98 0.42 3.20 -4.72
CA ALA A 98 1.78 3.59 -4.36
C ALA A 98 1.74 5.02 -3.79
N PHE A 99 2.59 5.28 -2.82
CA PHE A 99 2.50 6.46 -1.98
C PHE A 99 2.40 7.78 -2.79
N THR A 100 3.20 7.89 -3.86
CA THR A 100 3.21 9.00 -4.81
C THR A 100 3.60 8.51 -6.21
N LEU A 101 3.76 9.40 -7.17
CA LEU A 101 4.27 9.04 -8.51
C LEU A 101 5.78 8.76 -8.52
N ASN A 102 6.54 9.41 -7.64
CA ASN A 102 7.99 9.27 -7.54
C ASN A 102 8.49 9.58 -6.12
N ALA A 103 9.74 9.22 -5.83
CA ALA A 103 10.37 9.41 -4.52
C ALA A 103 10.47 10.88 -4.10
N ARG A 104 10.68 11.83 -5.04
CA ARG A 104 10.73 13.26 -4.75
C ARG A 104 9.42 13.76 -4.14
N GLU A 105 8.28 13.38 -4.72
CA GLU A 105 6.96 13.73 -4.18
C GLU A 105 6.72 13.12 -2.79
N ALA A 106 7.19 11.89 -2.58
CA ALA A 106 7.11 11.23 -1.28
C ALA A 106 7.97 11.96 -0.23
N GLU A 107 9.20 12.35 -0.57
CA GLU A 107 10.09 13.12 0.30
C GLU A 107 9.47 14.46 0.71
N GLU A 108 8.81 15.15 -0.23
CA GLU A 108 8.08 16.40 0.04
C GLU A 108 6.96 16.18 1.08
N LEU A 109 6.16 15.12 0.94
CA LEU A 109 5.08 14.79 1.88
C LEU A 109 5.61 14.41 3.26
N VAL A 110 6.62 13.55 3.31
CA VAL A 110 7.23 13.10 4.58
C VAL A 110 7.81 14.29 5.33
N LYS A 111 8.53 15.16 4.62
CA LYS A 111 9.06 16.39 5.21
C LYS A 111 7.95 17.28 5.75
N LEU A 112 6.89 17.50 4.99
CA LEU A 112 5.74 18.33 5.39
C LEU A 112 5.07 17.79 6.66
N ALA A 113 4.82 16.46 6.71
CA ALA A 113 4.21 15.84 7.88
C ALA A 113 5.07 15.96 9.13
N ARG A 114 6.39 15.69 9.00
CA ARG A 114 7.37 15.79 10.10
C ARG A 114 7.51 17.24 10.60
N ASP A 115 7.61 18.21 9.69
CA ASP A 115 7.72 19.65 10.04
C ASP A 115 6.48 20.15 10.80
N ARG A 116 5.31 19.55 10.54
CA ARG A 116 4.04 19.91 11.20
C ARG A 116 3.69 19.04 12.41
N GLY A 117 4.46 17.98 12.69
CA GLY A 117 4.16 17.03 13.77
C GLY A 117 2.83 16.28 13.55
N LEU A 118 2.46 16.01 12.30
CA LEU A 118 1.23 15.33 11.93
C LEU A 118 1.51 13.86 11.58
N PHE A 119 0.54 13.00 11.87
CA PHE A 119 0.60 11.61 11.47
C PHE A 119 0.45 11.49 9.95
N LEU A 120 1.36 10.72 9.33
CA LEU A 120 1.30 10.32 7.94
C LEU A 120 1.65 8.84 7.83
N MET A 121 0.90 8.10 7.03
CA MET A 121 1.17 6.68 6.72
C MET A 121 0.78 6.38 5.28
N GLU A 122 1.61 5.60 4.58
CA GLU A 122 1.19 4.95 3.33
C GLU A 122 0.24 3.80 3.64
N ALA A 123 -0.82 3.64 2.85
CA ALA A 123 -1.78 2.54 2.98
C ALA A 123 -1.22 1.22 2.39
N MET A 124 -0.02 0.84 2.84
CA MET A 124 0.56 -0.47 2.55
C MET A 124 0.00 -1.50 3.54
N TRP A 125 -1.28 -1.80 3.39
CA TRP A 125 -2.08 -2.65 4.27
C TRP A 125 -1.48 -4.04 4.51
N THR A 126 -0.72 -4.59 3.54
CA THR A 126 0.03 -5.84 3.67
C THR A 126 0.93 -5.87 4.91
N TYR A 127 1.54 -4.75 5.29
CA TYR A 127 2.43 -4.68 6.45
C TYR A 127 1.67 -4.75 7.77
N CYS A 128 0.40 -4.35 7.78
CA CYS A 128 -0.48 -4.40 8.95
C CYS A 128 -1.13 -5.78 9.12
N ASP A 129 -1.09 -6.64 8.10
CA ASP A 129 -1.69 -7.97 8.12
C ASP A 129 -1.02 -8.85 9.20
N PRO A 130 -1.79 -9.46 10.13
CA PRO A 130 -1.23 -10.25 11.23
C PRO A 130 -0.45 -11.49 10.76
N VAL A 131 -0.80 -12.09 9.62
CA VAL A 131 -0.05 -13.23 9.04
C VAL A 131 1.32 -12.76 8.54
N VAL A 132 1.38 -11.61 7.85
CA VAL A 132 2.64 -11.01 7.38
C VAL A 132 3.51 -10.58 8.57
N ARG A 133 2.92 -9.99 9.60
CA ARG A 133 3.63 -9.63 10.83
C ARG A 133 4.24 -10.86 11.51
N ARG A 134 3.46 -11.94 11.63
CA ARG A 134 3.96 -13.19 12.23
C ARG A 134 5.12 -13.78 11.43
N MET A 135 5.01 -13.77 10.10
CA MET A 135 6.11 -14.17 9.22
C MET A 135 7.37 -13.32 9.46
N THR A 136 7.21 -12.00 9.54
CA THR A 136 8.33 -11.07 9.77
C THR A 136 9.04 -11.35 11.10
N GLU A 137 8.28 -11.62 12.17
CA GLU A 137 8.82 -12.03 13.48
C GLU A 137 9.64 -13.31 13.34
N LEU A 138 9.09 -14.36 12.73
CA LEU A 138 9.80 -15.65 12.55
C LEU A 138 11.08 -15.51 11.74
N VAL A 139 11.07 -14.70 10.68
CA VAL A 139 12.27 -14.44 9.87
C VAL A 139 13.32 -13.70 10.71
N ARG A 140 12.91 -12.68 11.46
CA ARG A 140 13.79 -11.91 12.36
C ARG A 140 14.39 -12.78 13.46
N ASP A 141 13.60 -13.72 14.01
CA ASP A 141 14.04 -14.69 15.03
C ASP A 141 14.91 -15.81 14.45
N GLY A 142 15.18 -15.80 13.13
CA GLY A 142 16.09 -16.74 12.46
C GLY A 142 15.49 -18.10 12.13
N ALA A 143 14.16 -18.22 12.07
CA ALA A 143 13.46 -19.48 11.78
C ALA A 143 13.89 -20.14 10.45
N ILE A 144 14.32 -19.32 9.47
CA ILE A 144 14.85 -19.78 8.18
C ILE A 144 16.35 -19.46 7.98
N GLY A 145 17.02 -18.95 9.03
CA GLY A 145 18.40 -18.46 8.94
C GLY A 145 18.50 -17.16 8.15
N ASP A 146 19.64 -16.92 7.48
CA ASP A 146 19.82 -15.71 6.66
C ASP A 146 18.98 -15.82 5.39
N VAL A 147 18.18 -14.80 5.09
CA VAL A 147 17.41 -14.72 3.84
C VAL A 147 18.36 -14.66 2.65
N ARG A 148 18.13 -15.48 1.63
CA ARG A 148 18.91 -15.52 0.39
C ARG A 148 18.11 -15.13 -0.84
N THR A 149 16.84 -15.53 -0.89
CA THR A 149 16.00 -15.23 -2.04
C THR A 149 14.58 -14.91 -1.62
N VAL A 150 14.01 -13.85 -2.20
CA VAL A 150 12.59 -13.55 -2.17
C VAL A 150 12.03 -13.67 -3.59
N GLN A 151 10.95 -14.41 -3.76
CA GLN A 151 10.21 -14.48 -5.00
C GLN A 151 8.78 -14.02 -4.73
N ALA A 152 8.25 -13.13 -5.55
CA ALA A 152 6.85 -12.71 -5.46
C ALA A 152 6.34 -12.20 -6.79
N ASP A 153 5.06 -12.45 -7.06
CA ASP A 153 4.41 -12.04 -8.29
C ASP A 153 3.02 -11.47 -8.05
N PHE A 154 2.66 -10.43 -8.80
CA PHE A 154 1.30 -9.92 -8.78
C PHE A 154 0.84 -9.53 -10.19
N GLY A 155 0.07 -10.40 -10.81
CA GLY A 155 -0.53 -10.14 -12.12
C GLY A 155 -2.03 -10.36 -12.12
N ILE A 156 -2.71 -9.53 -12.88
CA ILE A 156 -4.14 -9.64 -13.17
C ILE A 156 -4.37 -9.40 -14.65
N THR A 157 -5.37 -10.07 -15.22
CA THR A 157 -5.90 -9.72 -16.52
C THR A 157 -7.23 -9.04 -16.35
N GLY A 158 -7.42 -7.95 -17.06
CA GLY A 158 -8.73 -7.31 -17.07
C GLY A 158 -9.05 -6.86 -18.46
N PRO A 159 -10.25 -6.39 -18.73
CA PRO A 159 -10.47 -5.56 -19.88
C PRO A 159 -9.94 -4.14 -19.59
N PHE A 160 -8.61 -3.96 -19.50
CA PHE A 160 -7.98 -2.65 -19.33
C PHE A 160 -7.75 -2.00 -20.70
N GLY A 161 -8.82 -1.49 -21.32
CA GLY A 161 -8.76 -0.77 -22.58
C GLY A 161 -7.99 0.56 -22.45
N ALA A 162 -7.70 1.21 -23.60
CA ALA A 162 -6.90 2.45 -23.68
C ALA A 162 -7.45 3.61 -22.82
N GLY A 163 -8.75 3.64 -22.49
CA GLY A 163 -9.35 4.64 -21.59
C GLY A 163 -9.34 4.25 -20.10
N HIS A 164 -8.76 3.10 -19.74
CA HIS A 164 -8.69 2.69 -18.35
C HIS A 164 -7.54 3.39 -17.63
N ARG A 165 -7.73 3.75 -16.33
CA ARG A 165 -6.70 4.46 -15.53
C ARG A 165 -5.32 3.80 -15.54
N LEU A 166 -5.27 2.46 -15.61
CA LEU A 166 -4.01 1.71 -15.65
C LEU A 166 -3.26 1.82 -16.98
N ARG A 167 -3.90 2.41 -18.01
CA ARG A 167 -3.29 2.69 -19.32
C ARG A 167 -2.98 4.18 -19.51
N ASP A 168 -3.34 5.01 -18.53
CA ASP A 168 -3.18 6.46 -18.61
C ASP A 168 -1.95 6.93 -17.80
N PRO A 169 -0.86 7.35 -18.46
CA PRO A 169 0.32 7.86 -17.76
C PRO A 169 0.04 9.15 -16.97
N ALA A 170 -0.97 9.94 -17.36
CA ALA A 170 -1.36 11.14 -16.59
C ALA A 170 -2.02 10.81 -15.24
N LEU A 171 -2.48 9.58 -15.06
CA LEU A 171 -3.05 9.09 -13.82
C LEU A 171 -2.08 8.19 -13.02
N GLY A 172 -0.82 8.06 -13.47
CA GLY A 172 0.14 7.13 -12.85
C GLY A 172 -0.19 5.67 -13.16
N GLY A 173 -0.64 5.40 -14.41
CA GLY A 173 -0.96 4.04 -14.86
C GLY A 173 0.27 3.15 -14.98
N GLY A 174 0.05 1.87 -15.19
CA GLY A 174 1.06 0.83 -15.33
C GLY A 174 0.95 -0.25 -14.26
N ALA A 175 1.56 -1.39 -14.53
CA ALA A 175 1.59 -2.52 -13.61
C ALA A 175 2.48 -2.26 -12.40
N LEU A 176 3.58 -1.55 -12.59
CA LEU A 176 4.61 -1.35 -11.55
C LEU A 176 4.07 -0.59 -10.34
N LEU A 177 3.46 0.59 -10.53
CA LEU A 177 2.93 1.37 -9.40
C LEU A 177 1.70 0.71 -8.77
N ASP A 178 0.78 0.16 -9.59
CA ASP A 178 -0.47 -0.38 -9.07
C ASP A 178 -0.31 -1.74 -8.38
N LEU A 179 0.49 -2.62 -8.95
CA LEU A 179 0.68 -4.01 -8.51
C LEU A 179 2.12 -4.33 -8.08
N GLY A 180 3.12 -3.83 -8.83
CA GLY A 180 4.54 -4.09 -8.55
C GLY A 180 5.02 -3.53 -7.22
N VAL A 181 4.35 -2.50 -6.70
CA VAL A 181 4.60 -1.98 -5.36
C VAL A 181 4.48 -3.07 -4.28
N TYR A 182 3.58 -4.04 -4.42
CA TYR A 182 3.40 -5.13 -3.45
C TYR A 182 4.61 -6.09 -3.37
N PRO A 183 5.07 -6.73 -4.48
CA PRO A 183 6.24 -7.59 -4.41
C PRO A 183 7.52 -6.82 -4.04
N VAL A 184 7.68 -5.56 -4.46
CA VAL A 184 8.82 -4.72 -4.05
C VAL A 184 8.78 -4.44 -2.55
N SER A 185 7.65 -3.98 -2.03
CA SER A 185 7.46 -3.74 -0.59
C SER A 185 7.67 -5.01 0.22
N PHE A 186 7.13 -6.15 -0.23
CA PHE A 186 7.29 -7.43 0.46
C PHE A 186 8.77 -7.86 0.58
N ALA A 187 9.56 -7.68 -0.47
CA ALA A 187 10.99 -7.96 -0.42
C ALA A 187 11.74 -6.98 0.51
N GLN A 188 11.39 -5.69 0.46
CA GLN A 188 12.03 -4.66 1.28
C GLN A 188 11.63 -4.70 2.76
N LEU A 189 10.46 -5.23 3.09
CA LEU A 189 10.05 -5.50 4.48
C LEU A 189 11.06 -6.39 5.21
N LEU A 190 11.72 -7.28 4.47
CA LEU A 190 12.67 -8.26 5.00
C LEU A 190 14.14 -7.85 4.85
N LEU A 191 14.48 -7.15 3.76
CA LEU A 191 15.86 -6.92 3.33
C LEU A 191 16.24 -5.44 3.27
N GLY A 192 15.28 -4.51 3.46
CA GLY A 192 15.51 -3.08 3.30
C GLY A 192 15.66 -2.67 1.83
N GLU A 193 16.23 -1.49 1.58
CA GLU A 193 16.43 -0.94 0.24
C GLU A 193 17.54 -1.71 -0.51
N PRO A 194 17.31 -2.15 -1.78
CA PRO A 194 18.30 -2.87 -2.57
C PRO A 194 19.41 -1.93 -3.08
N ASP A 195 20.62 -2.46 -3.18
CA ASP A 195 21.76 -1.73 -3.77
C ASP A 195 21.94 -2.02 -5.27
N ARG A 196 21.21 -2.98 -5.85
CA ARG A 196 21.23 -3.34 -7.27
C ARG A 196 19.82 -3.53 -7.78
N VAL A 197 19.52 -2.89 -8.92
CA VAL A 197 18.24 -2.98 -9.60
C VAL A 197 18.45 -3.31 -11.08
N GLN A 198 17.82 -4.38 -11.56
CA GLN A 198 17.69 -4.74 -12.96
C GLN A 198 16.21 -4.98 -13.25
N ALA A 199 15.76 -4.54 -14.43
CA ALA A 199 14.37 -4.71 -14.84
C ALA A 199 14.26 -4.77 -16.36
N ASP A 200 13.20 -5.45 -16.82
CA ASP A 200 12.72 -5.48 -18.20
C ASP A 200 11.22 -5.40 -18.22
N ALA A 201 10.63 -4.80 -19.25
CA ALA A 201 9.20 -4.57 -19.32
C ALA A 201 8.62 -4.63 -20.71
N LEU A 202 7.35 -5.04 -20.80
CA LEU A 202 6.51 -4.82 -21.96
C LEU A 202 5.77 -3.49 -21.76
N LEU A 203 6.04 -2.53 -22.63
CA LEU A 203 5.39 -1.22 -22.58
C LEU A 203 4.17 -1.16 -23.52
N SER A 204 3.19 -0.37 -23.14
CA SER A 204 2.05 -0.02 -23.96
C SER A 204 2.40 1.11 -24.96
N PRO A 205 1.60 1.31 -26.03
CA PRO A 205 1.78 2.46 -26.91
C PRO A 205 1.64 3.82 -26.19
N GLU A 206 0.90 3.86 -25.07
CA GLU A 206 0.73 5.07 -24.25
C GLU A 206 1.94 5.36 -23.35
N GLY A 207 2.89 4.41 -23.23
CA GLY A 207 4.13 4.57 -22.46
C GLY A 207 4.07 4.10 -21.02
N VAL A 208 3.03 3.34 -20.62
CA VAL A 208 2.99 2.66 -19.31
C VAL A 208 3.45 1.22 -19.43
N ASP A 209 3.97 0.65 -18.35
CA ASP A 209 4.32 -0.75 -18.30
C ASP A 209 3.08 -1.65 -18.15
N LEU A 210 3.01 -2.65 -19.02
CA LEU A 210 1.96 -3.68 -19.02
C LEU A 210 2.36 -4.89 -18.18
N HIS A 211 3.66 -5.20 -18.22
CA HIS A 211 4.29 -6.27 -17.49
C HIS A 211 5.73 -5.86 -17.19
N THR A 212 6.17 -6.05 -15.94
CA THR A 212 7.53 -5.73 -15.51
C THR A 212 8.11 -6.88 -14.72
N ALA A 213 9.31 -7.33 -15.11
CA ALA A 213 10.12 -8.30 -14.38
C ALA A 213 11.31 -7.58 -13.74
N MET A 214 11.61 -7.91 -12.48
CA MET A 214 12.62 -7.24 -11.68
C MET A 214 13.56 -8.23 -11.02
N LEU A 215 14.86 -7.93 -11.03
CA LEU A 215 15.89 -8.58 -10.21
C LEU A 215 16.51 -7.52 -9.30
N LEU A 216 16.21 -7.62 -8.01
CA LEU A 216 16.76 -6.75 -6.97
C LEU A 216 17.86 -7.49 -6.21
N GLY A 217 18.92 -6.80 -5.78
CA GLY A 217 20.03 -7.40 -5.06
C GLY A 217 20.45 -6.59 -3.84
N TRP A 218 20.90 -7.32 -2.81
CA TRP A 218 21.49 -6.81 -1.56
C TRP A 218 22.87 -7.41 -1.41
N SER A 219 23.91 -6.67 -1.78
CA SER A 219 25.30 -7.17 -1.86
C SER A 219 25.83 -7.58 -0.49
N GLU A 220 25.57 -6.81 0.55
CA GLU A 220 26.02 -7.10 1.92
C GLU A 220 25.33 -8.34 2.49
N ALA A 221 24.02 -8.49 2.32
CA ALA A 221 23.26 -9.66 2.77
C ALA A 221 23.53 -10.90 1.91
N GLY A 222 24.10 -10.75 0.71
CA GLY A 222 24.22 -11.83 -0.27
C GLY A 222 22.85 -12.39 -0.68
N ALA A 223 21.85 -11.50 -0.80
CA ALA A 223 20.47 -11.84 -1.09
C ALA A 223 20.01 -11.24 -2.42
N SER A 224 18.94 -11.81 -2.98
CA SER A 224 18.29 -11.30 -4.19
C SER A 224 16.78 -11.51 -4.14
N ALA A 225 16.05 -10.69 -4.91
CA ALA A 225 14.63 -10.91 -5.15
C ALA A 225 14.33 -11.00 -6.65
N LEU A 226 13.48 -11.96 -7.01
CA LEU A 226 12.95 -12.13 -8.36
C LEU A 226 11.44 -11.81 -8.29
N LEU A 227 11.09 -10.67 -8.86
CA LEU A 227 9.76 -10.10 -8.72
C LEU A 227 9.15 -9.85 -10.09
N ASN A 228 7.84 -9.98 -10.21
CA ASN A 228 7.16 -9.50 -11.41
C ASN A 228 5.76 -8.96 -11.10
N CYS A 229 5.27 -8.10 -12.02
CA CYS A 229 3.91 -7.61 -12.00
C CYS A 229 3.34 -7.50 -13.41
N SER A 230 2.02 -7.60 -13.55
CA SER A 230 1.37 -7.55 -14.86
C SER A 230 -0.07 -7.07 -14.77
N ILE A 231 -0.50 -6.26 -15.76
CA ILE A 231 -1.91 -5.94 -16.00
C ILE A 231 -2.47 -6.63 -17.27
N VAL A 232 -1.69 -7.55 -17.85
CA VAL A 232 -2.04 -8.29 -19.07
C VAL A 232 -1.88 -9.81 -18.93
N ALA A 233 -1.38 -10.27 -17.78
CA ALA A 233 -1.24 -11.70 -17.47
C ALA A 233 -1.73 -11.97 -16.04
N ASP A 234 -2.59 -12.95 -15.86
CA ASP A 234 -2.98 -13.44 -14.55
C ASP A 234 -1.88 -14.39 -14.04
N THR A 235 -1.20 -13.97 -12.96
CA THR A 235 -0.10 -14.74 -12.38
C THR A 235 -0.57 -15.47 -11.12
N PRO A 236 0.21 -16.42 -10.57
CA PRO A 236 -0.17 -17.15 -9.35
C PRO A 236 -0.42 -16.25 -8.12
N ARG A 237 0.16 -15.05 -8.07
CA ARG A 237 0.07 -14.10 -6.93
C ARG A 237 0.58 -14.71 -5.63
N THR A 238 1.68 -15.46 -5.73
CA THR A 238 2.33 -16.15 -4.63
C THR A 238 3.59 -15.42 -4.17
N ALA A 239 4.09 -15.78 -2.98
CA ALA A 239 5.42 -15.38 -2.54
C ALA A 239 6.16 -16.55 -1.87
N SER A 240 7.51 -16.54 -1.97
CA SER A 240 8.37 -17.48 -1.28
C SER A 240 9.62 -16.76 -0.76
N ILE A 241 10.00 -17.05 0.48
CA ILE A 241 11.19 -16.51 1.14
C ILE A 241 12.09 -17.69 1.47
N THR A 242 13.26 -17.78 0.84
CA THR A 242 14.21 -18.86 1.06
C THR A 242 15.41 -18.34 1.83
N GLY A 243 15.72 -19.01 2.93
CA GLY A 243 16.87 -18.74 3.76
C GLY A 243 17.82 -19.92 3.85
N THR A 244 18.91 -19.76 4.60
CA THR A 244 19.96 -20.79 4.77
C THR A 244 19.52 -22.01 5.59
N LYS A 245 18.40 -21.92 6.33
CA LYS A 245 17.89 -22.98 7.23
C LYS A 245 16.44 -23.38 6.94
N GLY A 246 15.79 -22.77 5.98
CA GLY A 246 14.39 -23.06 5.68
C GLY A 246 13.80 -22.16 4.61
N ARG A 247 12.51 -22.31 4.39
CA ARG A 247 11.72 -21.56 3.41
C ARG A 247 10.34 -21.28 3.97
N ILE A 248 9.78 -20.14 3.64
CA ILE A 248 8.38 -19.79 3.89
C ILE A 248 7.69 -19.60 2.54
N ASP A 249 6.55 -20.25 2.35
CA ASP A 249 5.73 -20.16 1.14
C ASP A 249 4.37 -19.56 1.47
N PHE A 250 3.97 -18.56 0.69
CA PHE A 250 2.64 -17.98 0.70
C PHE A 250 1.83 -18.49 -0.50
N PRO A 251 0.62 -19.01 -0.29
CA PRO A 251 -0.31 -19.35 -1.37
C PRO A 251 -0.78 -18.10 -2.11
N PRO A 252 -1.61 -18.24 -3.17
CA PRO A 252 -2.19 -17.12 -3.88
C PRO A 252 -2.81 -16.07 -2.95
N GLY A 253 -2.49 -14.77 -3.19
CA GLY A 253 -2.94 -13.67 -2.35
C GLY A 253 -1.93 -13.24 -1.28
N PHE A 254 -0.62 -13.42 -1.51
CA PHE A 254 0.46 -13.09 -0.56
C PHE A 254 0.40 -11.66 0.01
N PHE A 255 -0.23 -10.73 -0.68
CA PHE A 255 -0.39 -9.33 -0.26
C PHE A 255 -1.47 -9.13 0.81
N HIS A 256 -2.35 -10.13 1.01
CA HIS A 256 -3.33 -10.25 2.09
C HIS A 256 -3.55 -11.74 2.37
N PRO A 257 -2.56 -12.41 2.98
CA PRO A 257 -2.59 -13.86 3.13
C PRO A 257 -3.47 -14.31 4.29
N GLU A 258 -4.20 -15.39 4.09
CA GLU A 258 -4.86 -16.10 5.19
C GLU A 258 -3.89 -16.99 5.96
N ARG A 259 -2.78 -17.40 5.32
CA ARG A 259 -1.78 -18.32 5.88
C ARG A 259 -0.45 -18.27 5.14
N PHE A 260 0.58 -18.84 5.78
CA PHE A 260 1.82 -19.28 5.12
C PHE A 260 2.28 -20.63 5.68
N VAL A 261 3.22 -21.27 4.99
CA VAL A 261 3.80 -22.56 5.39
C VAL A 261 5.31 -22.40 5.58
N LEU A 262 5.80 -22.75 6.77
CA LEU A 262 7.23 -22.81 7.09
C LEU A 262 7.76 -24.22 6.85
N HIS A 263 8.80 -24.32 6.03
CA HIS A 263 9.52 -25.56 5.74
C HIS A 263 10.93 -25.49 6.32
N ARG A 264 11.31 -26.50 7.12
CA ARG A 264 12.65 -26.65 7.69
C ARG A 264 13.17 -28.06 7.47
N PRO A 265 14.46 -28.25 7.12
CA PRO A 265 15.03 -29.58 6.95
C PRO A 265 14.85 -30.45 8.21
N GLY A 266 14.35 -31.67 8.02
CA GLY A 266 14.13 -32.61 9.12
C GLY A 266 12.88 -32.36 9.97
N HIS A 267 12.01 -31.43 9.59
CA HIS A 267 10.72 -31.14 10.23
C HIS A 267 9.58 -31.25 9.23
N ASP A 268 8.41 -31.63 9.70
CA ASP A 268 7.20 -31.52 8.91
C ASP A 268 6.88 -30.04 8.61
N PRO A 269 6.22 -29.75 7.47
CA PRO A 269 5.76 -28.40 7.17
C PRO A 269 4.82 -27.87 8.28
N GLU A 270 5.05 -26.63 8.69
CA GLU A 270 4.29 -25.98 9.74
C GLU A 270 3.45 -24.84 9.14
N GLU A 271 2.13 -24.93 9.25
CA GLU A 271 1.22 -23.92 8.75
C GLU A 271 0.90 -22.88 9.83
N PHE A 272 0.96 -21.61 9.46
CA PHE A 272 0.61 -20.46 10.30
C PHE A 272 -0.58 -19.72 9.72
N THR A 273 -1.60 -19.55 10.54
CA THR A 273 -2.78 -18.72 10.24
C THR A 273 -2.89 -17.66 11.34
N ALA A 274 -3.46 -16.51 11.05
CA ALA A 274 -3.81 -15.58 12.12
C ALA A 274 -5.23 -15.89 12.59
N GLU A 275 -5.40 -16.20 13.87
CA GLU A 275 -6.71 -16.26 14.51
C GLU A 275 -7.41 -14.90 14.30
N GLY A 276 -8.51 -14.89 13.55
CA GLY A 276 -9.27 -13.68 13.21
C GLY A 276 -8.76 -12.91 11.98
N SER A 277 -7.72 -13.35 11.30
CA SER A 277 -7.25 -12.69 10.09
C SER A 277 -8.15 -12.97 8.92
N GLY A 278 -8.65 -13.29 8.25
CA GLY A 278 -9.54 -13.55 7.14
C GLY A 278 -10.93 -14.05 7.52
N ALA A 279 -11.04 -14.56 8.73
CA ALA A 279 -12.32 -14.92 9.33
C ALA A 279 -13.07 -13.72 9.93
N ALA A 280 -12.57 -12.52 9.77
CA ALA A 280 -13.32 -11.32 10.04
C ALA A 280 -14.47 -11.27 9.03
N GLY A 281 -15.62 -11.73 9.41
CA GLY A 281 -16.91 -11.79 8.76
C GLY A 281 -16.95 -11.76 7.23
N GLU A 282 -17.83 -12.48 6.61
CA GLU A 282 -18.02 -12.45 5.15
C GLU A 282 -18.05 -11.00 4.65
N GLY A 283 -17.04 -10.62 3.81
CA GLY A 283 -16.99 -9.32 3.14
C GLY A 283 -15.89 -8.35 3.55
N LEU A 284 -15.17 -8.54 4.68
CA LEU A 284 -14.02 -7.70 5.05
C LEU A 284 -12.81 -8.06 4.19
N ARG A 285 -12.07 -7.02 3.74
CA ARG A 285 -11.01 -7.18 2.73
C ARG A 285 -9.61 -6.90 3.25
N GLY A 286 -9.42 -6.78 4.57
CA GLY A 286 -8.13 -6.61 5.21
C GLY A 286 -7.71 -5.18 5.52
N LEU A 287 -8.42 -4.16 5.01
CA LEU A 287 -8.10 -2.75 5.29
C LEU A 287 -8.33 -2.38 6.76
N GLN A 288 -9.13 -3.14 7.50
CA GLN A 288 -9.35 -2.92 8.93
C GLN A 288 -8.06 -2.98 9.76
N PHE A 289 -7.03 -3.69 9.31
CA PHE A 289 -5.76 -3.77 10.05
C PHE A 289 -4.95 -2.46 9.97
N GLU A 290 -4.87 -1.84 8.80
CA GLU A 290 -4.22 -0.53 8.67
C GLU A 290 -5.04 0.59 9.33
N GLN A 291 -6.39 0.52 9.24
CA GLN A 291 -7.29 1.44 9.93
C GLN A 291 -7.11 1.35 11.45
N ALA A 292 -6.99 0.14 11.99
CA ALA A 292 -6.72 -0.08 13.42
C ALA A 292 -5.35 0.47 13.83
N GLU A 293 -4.32 0.31 13.00
CA GLU A 293 -2.99 0.84 13.25
C GLU A 293 -2.99 2.38 13.28
N VAL A 294 -3.64 3.03 12.30
CA VAL A 294 -3.79 4.49 12.30
C VAL A 294 -4.52 4.95 13.56
N ALA A 295 -5.65 4.31 13.91
CA ALA A 295 -6.41 4.66 15.11
C ALA A 295 -5.60 4.47 16.39
N ARG A 296 -4.77 3.40 16.49
CA ARG A 296 -3.85 3.16 17.60
C ARG A 296 -2.82 4.29 17.70
N ALA A 297 -2.15 4.59 16.59
CA ALA A 297 -1.10 5.60 16.54
C ALA A 297 -1.61 6.99 16.94
N LEU A 298 -2.78 7.40 16.40
CA LEU A 298 -3.41 8.67 16.74
C LEU A 298 -3.78 8.77 18.23
N ARG A 299 -4.31 7.68 18.83
CA ARG A 299 -4.61 7.64 20.28
C ARG A 299 -3.35 7.70 21.12
N ALA A 300 -2.25 7.16 20.62
CA ALA A 300 -0.93 7.21 21.29
C ALA A 300 -0.19 8.56 21.07
N GLY A 301 -0.71 9.44 20.22
CA GLY A 301 -0.04 10.70 19.86
C GLY A 301 1.21 10.50 19.00
N GLU A 302 1.31 9.38 18.29
CA GLU A 302 2.41 9.08 17.38
C GLU A 302 2.18 9.81 16.04
N THR A 303 3.28 10.15 15.37
CA THR A 303 3.27 10.82 14.05
C THR A 303 3.62 9.90 12.89
N GLU A 304 4.10 8.69 13.17
CA GLU A 304 4.43 7.64 12.21
C GLU A 304 4.04 6.27 12.77
N SER A 305 3.80 5.30 11.89
CA SER A 305 3.58 3.91 12.30
C SER A 305 4.89 3.12 12.29
N PRO A 306 5.20 2.34 13.32
CA PRO A 306 6.33 1.41 13.30
C PRO A 306 6.11 0.23 12.34
N LEU A 307 4.86 -0.05 11.93
CA LEU A 307 4.55 -1.11 10.98
C LEU A 307 4.78 -0.66 9.53
N VAL A 308 4.49 0.60 9.23
CA VAL A 308 4.67 1.22 7.90
C VAL A 308 5.47 2.51 8.10
N PRO A 309 6.79 2.41 8.40
CA PRO A 309 7.61 3.59 8.65
C PRO A 309 7.79 4.40 7.36
N LEU A 310 7.71 5.72 7.47
CA LEU A 310 7.82 6.62 6.31
C LEU A 310 9.14 6.47 5.56
N ASP A 311 10.25 6.21 6.26
CA ASP A 311 11.54 5.93 5.60
C ASP A 311 11.50 4.63 4.78
N GLY A 312 10.69 3.65 5.19
CA GLY A 312 10.42 2.43 4.41
C GLY A 312 9.65 2.74 3.12
N SER A 313 8.59 3.55 3.20
CA SER A 313 7.84 4.01 2.01
C SER A 313 8.75 4.80 1.06
N LEU A 314 9.62 5.68 1.56
CA LEU A 314 10.61 6.39 0.74
C LEU A 314 11.57 5.42 0.04
N ALA A 315 12.06 4.39 0.73
CA ALA A 315 12.95 3.38 0.14
C ALA A 315 12.24 2.58 -0.98
N VAL A 316 10.96 2.23 -0.79
CA VAL A 316 10.15 1.59 -1.82
C VAL A 316 9.99 2.51 -3.04
N MET A 317 9.65 3.77 -2.83
CA MET A 317 9.49 4.73 -3.93
C MET A 317 10.79 4.94 -4.72
N ARG A 318 11.96 5.03 -4.05
CA ARG A 318 13.27 5.10 -4.73
C ARG A 318 13.56 3.86 -5.57
N THR A 319 13.19 2.68 -5.08
CA THR A 319 13.33 1.44 -5.84
C THR A 319 12.42 1.41 -7.06
N LEU A 320 11.16 1.84 -6.91
CA LEU A 320 10.22 1.95 -8.05
C LEU A 320 10.73 2.96 -9.09
N ASP A 321 11.31 4.09 -8.68
CA ASP A 321 11.95 5.05 -9.59
C ASP A 321 13.14 4.42 -10.31
N ALA A 322 14.01 3.69 -9.59
CA ALA A 322 15.14 2.99 -10.21
C ALA A 322 14.68 1.93 -11.24
N VAL A 323 13.57 1.24 -10.98
CA VAL A 323 12.96 0.30 -11.94
C VAL A 323 12.41 1.06 -13.14
N ARG A 324 11.64 2.15 -12.94
CA ARG A 324 11.11 2.98 -14.03
C ARG A 324 12.21 3.53 -14.93
N ASP A 325 13.33 3.95 -14.35
CA ASP A 325 14.51 4.41 -15.09
C ASP A 325 15.07 3.31 -16.02
N ARG A 326 15.08 2.06 -15.56
CA ARG A 326 15.58 0.92 -16.36
C ARG A 326 14.66 0.56 -17.51
N ILE A 327 13.35 0.63 -17.30
CA ILE A 327 12.34 0.25 -18.31
C ILE A 327 11.86 1.43 -19.16
N GLY A 328 12.30 2.66 -18.88
CA GLY A 328 11.98 3.85 -19.67
C GLY A 328 10.57 4.42 -19.44
N VAL A 329 9.89 4.07 -18.36
CA VAL A 329 8.57 4.65 -18.00
C VAL A 329 8.76 6.03 -17.39
N ARG A 330 8.01 7.02 -17.90
CA ARG A 330 7.99 8.40 -17.41
C ARG A 330 6.55 8.87 -17.21
N TYR A 331 6.34 9.62 -16.14
CA TYR A 331 5.07 10.29 -15.87
C TYR A 331 5.20 11.81 -16.07
N PRO A 332 4.09 12.52 -16.35
CA PRO A 332 4.15 13.99 -16.51
C PRO A 332 4.77 14.72 -15.31
N ALA A 333 4.65 14.18 -14.11
CA ALA A 333 5.21 14.74 -12.87
C ALA A 333 6.73 14.56 -12.73
N ASP A 334 7.38 13.81 -13.59
CA ASP A 334 8.83 13.60 -13.51
C ASP A 334 9.63 14.81 -14.06
N GLY A 335 8.96 15.79 -14.64
CA GLY A 335 9.50 17.10 -15.06
C GLY A 335 9.73 17.19 -16.51
#